data_863fe4c7b9a93ad9610acf61099d3bef
#
_entry.id   863fe4c7b9a93ad9610acf61099d3bef
#
_cell.length_a   1.000
_cell.length_b   1.000
_cell.length_c   1.000
_cell.angle_alpha   90.00
_cell.angle_beta   90.00
_cell.angle_gamma   90.00
#
_symmetry.space_group_name_H-M   'P 1'
#
loop_
_entity.id
_entity.type
_entity.pdbx_description
1 polymer ?
#
loop_
_entity_poly.entity_id
_entity_poly.type
_entity_poly.pdbx_seq_one_letter_code
_entity_poly.pdbx_strand_id
1 'polypeptide(L)'
;MINETKNKLLRFVVIILAIIAGYIISSSIYLLLNYGTEQFKLSFDNYSLVYEHLIWYTSNFSELGLDSYNYMGYKLFIPFLFIYAIIFFVFYKKWFNFVEYEFYSDKESLHGDAHWATEKEIRKAGLRSKSGMLLGQDSRGYYIAPGFQHTLLFAPTGSGKGVGFVIPNLLFWDESVICHDIKLENHELTSGFRQNKLNQKVYVWNPADPDGITHCYNPIDWVSSKPGQMVDDVMKIGNLLMDEQEFWVNEARSLFVGVVLYLLAVPEKTKSFGEVVRVLRSDDVAYNLAVVMDTVGKFMHPVAYMNIAAFLQKADKERSGVISTANSHLELWANPLIDTATATSDFNVQNFKRERTTVFVGVTPDNIARLGPLLKVFYQQSSEFLARKIPEDDEPYGVLFVMDEFPTLGKMEMFKIGIAYFRGYNVRLFLIVQDTEQLKGIYEEAGMNSFLSNSTYRITFSANNMETANMISQLCGNKTVEQTSRNLPKFLDFNPSSRSLNISETQRALLLPQEVINLPRDDQIVLIESFPPIRSKKIKYYEEKFFTKRLLPPTKIPTQEPFNPDKARDSLITTKRPKKKQGS
;
A
#
# COMPACT_ATOMS: atom_id res chain seq x y z
N MET A 1 -1.10 41.16 -25.91
CA MET A 1 -0.93 42.49 -26.52
C MET A 1 -1.71 43.60 -25.80
N ILE A 2 -3.04 43.52 -25.57
CA ILE A 2 -3.83 44.58 -24.91
C ILE A 2 -3.44 44.84 -23.45
N ASN A 3 -3.11 43.78 -22.67
CA ASN A 3 -2.68 43.92 -21.28
C ASN A 3 -1.27 44.51 -21.14
N GLU A 4 -0.40 44.26 -22.06
CA GLU A 4 0.99 44.74 -22.05
C GLU A 4 1.07 46.25 -22.30
N THR A 5 0.25 46.74 -23.20
CA THR A 5 0.14 48.20 -23.51
C THR A 5 -0.48 48.96 -22.32
N LYS A 6 -1.48 48.38 -21.64
CA LYS A 6 -2.07 48.95 -20.42
C LYS A 6 -1.07 49.05 -19.28
N ASN A 7 -0.24 48.03 -19.09
CA ASN A 7 0.79 48.01 -18.06
C ASN A 7 1.92 49.01 -18.34
N LYS A 8 2.33 49.17 -19.60
CA LYS A 8 3.33 50.18 -20.00
C LYS A 8 2.81 51.61 -19.77
N LEU A 9 1.55 51.87 -20.10
CA LEU A 9 0.91 53.16 -19.87
C LEU A 9 0.80 53.48 -18.37
N LEU A 10 0.37 52.51 -17.56
CA LEU A 10 0.28 52.66 -16.09
C LEU A 10 1.67 52.95 -15.46
N ARG A 11 2.70 52.30 -15.92
CA ARG A 11 4.10 52.53 -15.45
C ARG A 11 4.55 53.95 -15.81
N PHE A 12 4.29 54.40 -17.02
CA PHE A 12 4.65 55.74 -17.45
C PHE A 12 3.94 56.83 -16.60
N VAL A 13 2.65 56.62 -16.29
CA VAL A 13 1.88 57.51 -15.39
C VAL A 13 2.47 57.52 -13.97
N VAL A 14 2.86 56.36 -13.43
CA VAL A 14 3.46 56.27 -12.08
C VAL A 14 4.81 56.99 -12.02
N ILE A 15 5.62 56.90 -13.09
CA ILE A 15 6.92 57.61 -13.16
C ILE A 15 6.69 59.13 -13.19
N ILE A 16 5.76 59.62 -13.99
CA ILE A 16 5.43 61.04 -14.05
C ILE A 16 4.94 61.56 -12.68
N LEU A 17 4.05 60.81 -12.01
CA LEU A 17 3.56 61.18 -10.68
C LEU A 17 4.69 61.20 -9.64
N ALA A 18 5.65 60.25 -9.71
CA ALA A 18 6.80 60.24 -8.83
C ALA A 18 7.77 61.41 -9.06
N ILE A 19 7.96 61.83 -10.32
CA ILE A 19 8.75 63.03 -10.68
C ILE A 19 8.09 64.28 -10.09
N ILE A 20 6.78 64.44 -10.28
CA ILE A 20 5.99 65.57 -9.76
C ILE A 20 6.07 65.59 -8.22
N ALA A 21 5.87 64.47 -7.56
CA ALA A 21 5.99 64.36 -6.10
C ALA A 21 7.40 64.70 -5.60
N GLY A 22 8.43 64.24 -6.32
CA GLY A 22 9.82 64.56 -6.00
C GLY A 22 10.11 66.04 -6.11
N TYR A 23 9.55 66.71 -7.14
CA TYR A 23 9.65 68.15 -7.30
C TYR A 23 8.96 68.90 -6.16
N ILE A 24 7.75 68.54 -5.79
CA ILE A 24 6.99 69.12 -4.68
C ILE A 24 7.76 69.03 -3.37
N ILE A 25 8.26 67.83 -3.04
CA ILE A 25 9.01 67.56 -1.78
C ILE A 25 10.32 68.36 -1.78
N SER A 26 11.08 68.36 -2.88
CA SER A 26 12.32 69.09 -3.02
C SER A 26 12.11 70.57 -2.86
N SER A 27 11.08 71.11 -3.48
CA SER A 27 10.71 72.52 -3.41
C SER A 27 10.30 72.91 -1.96
N SER A 28 9.57 72.05 -1.27
CA SER A 28 9.19 72.27 0.13
C SER A 28 10.40 72.32 1.05
N ILE A 29 11.37 71.45 0.82
CA ILE A 29 12.64 71.44 1.60
C ILE A 29 13.46 72.69 1.31
N TYR A 30 13.52 73.10 0.04
CA TYR A 30 14.19 74.36 -0.35
C TYR A 30 13.62 75.57 0.35
N LEU A 31 12.28 75.71 0.37
CA LEU A 31 11.57 76.81 1.07
C LEU A 31 11.83 76.76 2.56
N LEU A 32 11.80 75.60 3.20
CA LEU A 32 12.09 75.43 4.62
C LEU A 32 13.51 75.84 4.97
N LEU A 33 14.49 75.51 4.13
CA LEU A 33 15.90 75.84 4.35
C LEU A 33 16.22 77.32 4.18
N ASN A 34 15.47 78.05 3.36
CA ASN A 34 15.72 79.46 3.06
C ASN A 34 14.81 80.42 3.84
N TYR A 35 13.58 80.05 4.13
CA TYR A 35 12.58 80.95 4.74
C TYR A 35 12.08 80.50 6.10
N GLY A 36 12.54 79.35 6.62
CA GLY A 36 12.13 78.87 7.93
C GLY A 36 10.68 78.32 7.96
N THR A 37 10.25 77.93 9.16
CA THR A 37 8.96 77.26 9.40
C THR A 37 7.74 78.17 9.27
N GLU A 38 7.93 79.51 9.41
CA GLU A 38 6.79 80.45 9.40
C GLU A 38 6.15 80.68 8.03
N GLN A 39 6.87 80.38 6.93
CA GLN A 39 6.35 80.51 5.57
C GLN A 39 6.08 79.16 4.90
N PHE A 40 6.19 78.07 5.63
CA PHE A 40 5.96 76.74 5.12
C PHE A 40 4.44 76.48 4.98
N LYS A 41 3.89 76.77 3.79
CA LYS A 41 2.54 76.34 3.41
C LYS A 41 2.65 75.48 2.15
N LEU A 42 2.13 74.24 2.21
CA LEU A 42 1.96 73.40 1.04
C LEU A 42 0.87 74.02 0.12
N SER A 43 1.21 75.04 -0.66
CA SER A 43 0.34 75.67 -1.64
C SER A 43 1.00 75.64 -3.03
N PHE A 44 0.20 75.57 -4.08
CA PHE A 44 0.67 75.55 -5.47
C PHE A 44 1.46 76.83 -5.84
N ASP A 45 1.14 77.96 -5.21
CA ASP A 45 1.80 79.23 -5.45
C ASP A 45 3.26 79.24 -4.99
N ASN A 46 3.61 78.48 -3.96
CA ASN A 46 4.98 78.39 -3.47
C ASN A 46 5.89 77.60 -4.43
N TYR A 47 5.37 76.77 -5.30
CA TYR A 47 6.16 76.00 -6.27
C TYR A 47 6.47 76.82 -7.51
N SER A 48 5.65 77.77 -7.88
CA SER A 48 5.99 78.76 -8.94
C SER A 48 7.14 79.65 -8.51
N LEU A 49 7.19 80.05 -7.23
CA LEU A 49 8.27 80.83 -6.64
C LEU A 49 9.64 80.14 -6.72
N VAL A 50 9.64 78.83 -6.47
CA VAL A 50 10.90 78.01 -6.61
C VAL A 50 11.35 77.90 -8.05
N TYR A 51 10.40 77.80 -9.00
CA TYR A 51 10.70 77.79 -10.41
C TYR A 51 11.24 79.15 -10.91
N GLU A 52 10.65 80.25 -10.44
CA GLU A 52 11.10 81.62 -10.74
C GLU A 52 12.49 81.88 -10.16
N HIS A 53 12.78 81.42 -8.93
CA HIS A 53 14.09 81.47 -8.31
C HIS A 53 15.15 80.66 -9.10
N LEU A 54 14.77 79.49 -9.63
CA LEU A 54 15.66 78.68 -10.43
C LEU A 54 16.01 79.36 -11.75
N ILE A 55 15.04 79.98 -12.42
CA ILE A 55 15.25 80.75 -13.66
C ILE A 55 16.08 81.97 -13.37
N TRP A 56 15.75 82.76 -12.34
CA TRP A 56 16.52 83.92 -11.97
C TRP A 56 17.98 83.57 -11.64
N TYR A 57 18.20 82.49 -10.89
CA TYR A 57 19.52 81.99 -10.51
C TYR A 57 20.34 81.58 -11.73
N THR A 58 19.74 80.87 -12.64
CA THR A 58 20.42 80.45 -13.88
C THR A 58 20.70 81.64 -14.85
N SER A 59 19.82 82.62 -14.85
CA SER A 59 19.95 83.79 -15.75
C SER A 59 21.01 84.82 -15.25
N ASN A 60 21.22 84.89 -13.95
CA ASN A 60 22.16 85.86 -13.37
C ASN A 60 23.50 85.20 -12.91
N PHE A 61 23.82 84.09 -13.50
CA PHE A 61 25.02 83.28 -13.20
C PHE A 61 26.35 84.10 -13.27
N SER A 62 26.43 85.05 -14.18
CA SER A 62 27.61 85.90 -14.42
C SER A 62 27.77 87.04 -13.42
N GLU A 63 26.72 87.43 -12.71
CA GLU A 63 26.75 88.59 -11.80
C GLU A 63 26.90 88.23 -10.33
N LEU A 64 26.70 86.97 -9.97
CA LEU A 64 26.85 86.45 -8.62
C LEU A 64 28.30 86.12 -8.31
N GLY A 65 28.84 86.67 -7.25
CA GLY A 65 30.18 86.26 -6.74
C GLY A 65 30.23 84.75 -6.42
N LEU A 66 31.40 84.16 -6.66
CA LEU A 66 31.57 82.69 -6.60
C LEU A 66 31.09 82.06 -5.27
N ASP A 67 31.29 82.69 -4.17
CA ASP A 67 30.93 82.21 -2.83
C ASP A 67 29.43 82.25 -2.55
N SER A 68 28.76 83.30 -2.99
CA SER A 68 27.30 83.46 -2.89
C SER A 68 26.58 82.49 -3.82
N TYR A 69 27.18 82.28 -5.00
CA TYR A 69 26.70 81.32 -5.95
C TYR A 69 26.76 79.88 -5.44
N ASN A 70 27.91 79.48 -4.90
CA ASN A 70 28.12 78.18 -4.34
C ASN A 70 27.15 77.90 -3.17
N TYR A 71 26.99 78.88 -2.24
CA TYR A 71 26.13 78.72 -1.08
C TYR A 71 24.65 78.57 -1.45
N MET A 72 24.14 79.36 -2.39
CA MET A 72 22.76 79.22 -2.90
C MET A 72 22.57 77.96 -3.71
N GLY A 73 23.59 77.58 -4.53
CA GLY A 73 23.57 76.38 -5.33
C GLY A 73 23.42 75.10 -4.46
N TYR A 74 24.12 75.02 -3.34
CA TYR A 74 23.98 73.89 -2.43
C TYR A 74 22.58 73.77 -1.84
N LYS A 75 21.98 74.88 -1.43
CA LYS A 75 20.66 74.89 -0.84
C LYS A 75 19.55 74.54 -1.86
N LEU A 76 19.74 74.86 -3.11
CA LEU A 76 18.79 74.54 -4.18
C LEU A 76 18.95 73.14 -4.71
N PHE A 77 20.17 72.75 -5.07
CA PHE A 77 20.43 71.50 -5.83
C PHE A 77 20.53 70.27 -4.94
N ILE A 78 21.07 70.36 -3.71
CA ILE A 78 21.23 69.17 -2.84
C ILE A 78 19.89 68.48 -2.54
N PRO A 79 18.79 69.16 -2.14
CA PRO A 79 17.53 68.52 -1.90
C PRO A 79 16.95 67.83 -3.13
N PHE A 80 17.07 68.42 -4.32
CA PHE A 80 16.62 67.83 -5.56
C PHE A 80 17.44 66.60 -5.89
N LEU A 81 18.77 66.66 -5.80
CA LEU A 81 19.65 65.55 -6.10
C LEU A 81 19.42 64.35 -5.17
N PHE A 82 19.22 64.63 -3.90
CA PHE A 82 18.99 63.59 -2.90
C PHE A 82 17.64 62.89 -3.09
N ILE A 83 16.57 63.63 -3.31
CA ILE A 83 15.23 63.05 -3.53
C ILE A 83 15.14 62.29 -4.83
N TYR A 84 15.71 62.84 -5.93
CA TYR A 84 15.73 62.10 -7.20
C TYR A 84 16.64 60.87 -7.15
N ALA A 85 17.73 60.89 -6.36
CA ALA A 85 18.53 59.68 -6.11
C ALA A 85 17.73 58.60 -5.38
N ILE A 86 16.94 58.98 -4.36
CA ILE A 86 16.02 58.05 -3.65
C ILE A 86 14.96 57.50 -4.62
N ILE A 87 14.31 58.38 -5.39
CA ILE A 87 13.30 57.94 -6.38
C ILE A 87 13.94 56.98 -7.39
N PHE A 88 15.09 57.32 -7.94
CA PHE A 88 15.83 56.48 -8.87
C PHE A 88 16.18 55.13 -8.27
N PHE A 89 16.67 55.09 -7.02
CA PHE A 89 17.03 53.85 -6.30
C PHE A 89 15.81 52.95 -6.05
N VAL A 90 14.68 53.53 -5.62
CA VAL A 90 13.43 52.81 -5.39
C VAL A 90 12.86 52.24 -6.70
N PHE A 91 12.85 53.05 -7.77
CA PHE A 91 12.38 52.59 -9.09
C PHE A 91 13.34 51.60 -9.71
N TYR A 92 14.66 51.80 -9.58
CA TYR A 92 15.69 50.87 -10.05
C TYR A 92 15.54 49.49 -9.39
N LYS A 93 15.38 49.45 -8.06
CA LYS A 93 15.21 48.21 -7.32
C LYS A 93 13.90 47.49 -7.69
N LYS A 94 12.80 48.26 -7.84
CA LYS A 94 11.49 47.73 -8.20
C LYS A 94 11.42 47.31 -9.67
N TRP A 95 12.10 48.03 -10.56
CA TRP A 95 12.18 47.72 -11.99
C TRP A 95 12.99 46.44 -12.24
N PHE A 96 14.12 46.26 -11.58
CA PHE A 96 14.92 45.04 -11.71
C PHE A 96 14.20 43.80 -11.18
N ASN A 97 13.53 43.89 -10.04
CA ASN A 97 12.73 42.79 -9.50
C ASN A 97 11.49 42.46 -10.37
N PHE A 98 10.96 43.45 -11.09
CA PHE A 98 9.79 43.26 -11.93
C PHE A 98 10.12 42.64 -13.31
N VAL A 99 11.30 42.89 -13.81
CA VAL A 99 11.80 42.27 -15.05
C VAL A 99 12.09 40.79 -14.83
N GLU A 100 12.60 40.42 -13.65
CA GLU A 100 12.81 39.02 -13.28
C GLU A 100 11.48 38.22 -13.20
N TYR A 101 10.37 38.84 -12.81
CA TYR A 101 9.06 38.16 -12.67
C TYR A 101 8.28 37.97 -13.99
N GLU A 102 8.49 38.81 -14.98
CA GLU A 102 7.74 38.73 -16.25
C GLU A 102 8.26 37.67 -17.23
N PHE A 103 9.50 37.20 -17.05
CA PHE A 103 10.11 36.20 -17.94
C PHE A 103 9.72 34.75 -17.61
N TYR A 104 9.05 34.47 -16.46
CA TYR A 104 8.89 33.11 -15.93
C TYR A 104 7.45 32.60 -15.79
N SER A 105 6.41 33.34 -16.20
CA SER A 105 5.03 32.93 -15.91
C SER A 105 4.38 31.95 -16.90
N ASP A 106 5.02 31.65 -18.05
CA ASP A 106 4.39 30.86 -19.12
C ASP A 106 5.31 29.77 -19.72
N LYS A 107 6.27 29.23 -18.96
CA LYS A 107 7.07 28.10 -19.46
C LYS A 107 6.42 26.78 -19.12
N GLU A 108 6.07 25.99 -20.13
CA GLU A 108 5.83 24.56 -20.01
C GLU A 108 7.06 23.90 -19.38
N SER A 109 6.86 23.00 -18.39
CA SER A 109 7.95 22.29 -17.76
C SER A 109 8.59 21.30 -18.74
N LEU A 110 9.83 21.58 -19.18
CA LEU A 110 10.56 20.80 -20.20
C LEU A 110 10.87 19.35 -19.76
N HIS A 111 11.00 19.10 -18.46
CA HIS A 111 11.50 17.83 -17.92
C HIS A 111 10.51 17.11 -17.00
N GLY A 112 9.27 17.54 -16.95
CA GLY A 112 8.21 16.96 -16.14
C GLY A 112 7.68 17.90 -15.05
N ASP A 113 6.47 17.60 -14.60
CA ASP A 113 5.68 18.40 -13.67
C ASP A 113 5.26 17.61 -12.43
N ALA A 114 6.09 16.65 -12.02
CA ALA A 114 5.80 15.83 -10.86
C ALA A 114 5.80 16.69 -9.58
N HIS A 115 4.72 16.57 -8.82
CA HIS A 115 4.50 17.30 -7.57
C HIS A 115 3.83 16.41 -6.53
N TRP A 116 3.95 16.78 -5.27
CA TRP A 116 3.20 16.13 -4.19
C TRP A 116 1.73 16.49 -4.28
N ALA A 117 0.85 15.50 -4.14
CA ALA A 117 -0.59 15.69 -4.25
C ALA A 117 -1.09 16.81 -3.32
N THR A 118 -1.86 17.70 -3.87
CA THR A 118 -2.53 18.78 -3.15
C THR A 118 -3.82 18.31 -2.48
N GLU A 119 -4.28 19.00 -1.45
CA GLU A 119 -5.55 18.66 -0.78
C GLU A 119 -6.75 18.68 -1.75
N LYS A 120 -6.73 19.56 -2.75
CA LYS A 120 -7.79 19.61 -3.78
C LYS A 120 -7.84 18.32 -4.60
N GLU A 121 -6.69 17.81 -4.99
CA GLU A 121 -6.57 16.54 -5.73
C GLU A 121 -6.98 15.37 -4.84
N ILE A 122 -6.52 15.31 -3.58
CA ILE A 122 -6.86 14.29 -2.59
C ILE A 122 -8.38 14.19 -2.39
N ARG A 123 -9.08 15.33 -2.26
CA ARG A 123 -10.54 15.37 -2.16
C ARG A 123 -11.23 14.94 -3.44
N LYS A 124 -10.72 15.37 -4.60
CA LYS A 124 -11.25 14.98 -5.92
C LYS A 124 -11.11 13.46 -6.14
N ALA A 125 -10.04 12.84 -5.64
CA ALA A 125 -9.83 11.39 -5.69
C ALA A 125 -10.68 10.60 -4.68
N GLY A 126 -11.48 11.26 -3.83
CA GLY A 126 -12.33 10.61 -2.85
C GLY A 126 -11.59 10.02 -1.64
N LEU A 127 -10.32 10.40 -1.42
CA LEU A 127 -9.48 9.85 -0.35
C LEU A 127 -9.79 10.40 1.06
N ARG A 128 -10.83 11.19 1.21
CA ARG A 128 -11.41 11.64 2.50
C ARG A 128 -12.76 10.95 2.74
N SER A 129 -12.87 9.69 2.37
CA SER A 129 -14.06 8.85 2.59
C SER A 129 -14.32 8.60 4.09
N LYS A 130 -15.53 8.14 4.42
CA LYS A 130 -15.91 7.74 5.79
C LYS A 130 -15.62 6.27 6.07
N SER A 131 -15.57 5.43 5.03
CA SER A 131 -15.33 3.99 5.12
C SER A 131 -14.36 3.54 4.04
N GLY A 132 -13.69 2.42 4.26
CA GLY A 132 -12.71 1.85 3.36
C GLY A 132 -11.41 1.51 4.07
N MET A 133 -10.30 1.52 3.37
CA MET A 133 -8.98 1.19 3.90
C MET A 133 -8.18 2.45 4.20
N LEU A 134 -7.57 2.50 5.37
CA LEU A 134 -6.67 3.58 5.77
C LEU A 134 -5.35 3.45 5.00
N LEU A 135 -4.93 4.53 4.34
CA LEU A 135 -3.67 4.58 3.61
C LEU A 135 -2.58 5.37 4.35
N GLY A 136 -2.95 6.17 5.33
CA GLY A 136 -2.07 7.06 6.08
C GLY A 136 -2.81 8.28 6.60
N GLN A 137 -2.08 9.31 7.05
CA GLN A 137 -2.68 10.52 7.59
C GLN A 137 -1.84 11.78 7.33
N ASP A 138 -2.47 12.93 7.47
CA ASP A 138 -1.84 14.24 7.59
C ASP A 138 -2.49 15.05 8.73
N SER A 139 -2.13 16.32 8.85
CA SER A 139 -2.72 17.23 9.86
C SER A 139 -4.24 17.46 9.72
N ARG A 140 -4.84 17.08 8.59
CA ARG A 140 -6.27 17.25 8.27
C ARG A 140 -7.07 15.97 8.50
N GLY A 141 -6.41 14.83 8.76
CA GLY A 141 -7.03 13.53 9.03
C GLY A 141 -6.51 12.39 8.16
N TYR A 142 -7.26 11.30 8.12
CA TYR A 142 -6.86 10.08 7.43
C TYR A 142 -7.08 10.16 5.92
N TYR A 143 -6.19 9.49 5.18
CA TYR A 143 -6.43 9.11 3.79
C TYR A 143 -7.14 7.76 3.79
N ILE A 144 -8.35 7.71 3.27
CA ILE A 144 -9.21 6.52 3.28
C ILE A 144 -9.57 6.17 1.85
N ALA A 145 -9.17 4.97 1.43
CA ALA A 145 -9.44 4.44 0.10
C ALA A 145 -10.77 3.67 0.09
N PRO A 146 -11.82 4.16 -0.55
CA PRO A 146 -13.08 3.44 -0.67
C PRO A 146 -12.95 2.27 -1.65
N GLY A 147 -13.92 1.34 -1.60
CA GLY A 147 -14.02 0.20 -2.53
C GLY A 147 -13.01 -0.91 -2.28
N PHE A 148 -12.76 -1.74 -3.29
CA PHE A 148 -12.03 -3.01 -3.16
C PHE A 148 -10.73 -3.06 -3.97
N GLN A 149 -10.15 -1.91 -4.34
CA GLN A 149 -8.85 -1.85 -5.00
C GLN A 149 -7.75 -2.41 -4.10
N HIS A 150 -6.85 -3.19 -4.70
CA HIS A 150 -5.79 -3.87 -3.98
C HIS A 150 -4.70 -2.92 -3.50
N THR A 151 -4.05 -3.32 -2.42
CA THR A 151 -2.98 -2.55 -1.77
C THR A 151 -1.73 -3.41 -1.63
N LEU A 152 -0.59 -2.88 -2.04
CA LEU A 152 0.73 -3.47 -1.86
C LEU A 152 1.57 -2.53 -0.98
N LEU A 153 2.03 -3.05 0.15
CA LEU A 153 2.86 -2.31 1.11
C LEU A 153 4.30 -2.84 1.08
N PHE A 154 5.24 -1.96 0.76
CA PHE A 154 6.68 -2.20 0.93
C PHE A 154 7.10 -1.74 2.33
N ALA A 155 7.36 -2.69 3.19
CA ALA A 155 7.66 -2.42 4.60
C ALA A 155 8.74 -3.36 5.13
N PRO A 156 10.00 -2.92 5.20
CA PRO A 156 11.09 -3.68 5.78
C PRO A 156 10.82 -4.10 7.22
N THR A 157 11.52 -5.14 7.67
CA THR A 157 11.43 -5.62 9.06
C THR A 157 11.74 -4.47 10.03
N GLY A 158 10.94 -4.31 11.08
CA GLY A 158 11.10 -3.24 12.07
C GLY A 158 10.63 -1.86 11.62
N SER A 159 10.08 -1.71 10.41
CA SER A 159 9.56 -0.42 9.90
C SER A 159 8.23 0.00 10.51
N GLY A 160 7.63 -0.83 11.37
CA GLY A 160 6.35 -0.56 12.03
C GLY A 160 5.12 -0.90 11.19
N LYS A 161 5.18 -1.90 10.30
CA LYS A 161 4.05 -2.33 9.46
C LYS A 161 2.78 -2.68 10.27
N GLY A 162 2.91 -3.49 11.33
CA GLY A 162 1.81 -3.84 12.22
C GLY A 162 1.21 -2.62 12.88
N VAL A 163 2.06 -1.81 13.51
CA VAL A 163 1.67 -0.59 14.22
C VAL A 163 1.07 0.46 13.29
N GLY A 164 1.68 0.66 12.14
CA GLY A 164 1.38 1.80 11.26
C GLY A 164 0.30 1.52 10.21
N PHE A 165 0.00 0.25 9.95
CA PHE A 165 -0.93 -0.08 8.88
C PHE A 165 -1.88 -1.25 9.19
N VAL A 166 -1.38 -2.41 9.65
CA VAL A 166 -2.21 -3.61 9.85
C VAL A 166 -3.24 -3.38 10.95
N ILE A 167 -2.79 -3.07 12.17
CA ILE A 167 -3.66 -2.87 13.34
C ILE A 167 -4.65 -1.71 13.13
N PRO A 168 -4.23 -0.50 12.65
CA PRO A 168 -5.17 0.56 12.31
C PRO A 168 -6.27 0.11 11.34
N ASN A 169 -5.92 -0.63 10.30
CA ASN A 169 -6.89 -1.12 9.33
C ASN A 169 -7.82 -2.18 9.92
N LEU A 170 -7.33 -3.12 10.72
CA LEU A 170 -8.18 -4.10 11.41
C LEU A 170 -9.13 -3.45 12.41
N LEU A 171 -8.77 -2.32 13.01
CA LEU A 171 -9.63 -1.53 13.90
C LEU A 171 -10.55 -0.56 13.15
N PHE A 172 -10.35 -0.34 11.86
CA PHE A 172 -11.14 0.60 11.06
C PHE A 172 -12.06 -0.09 10.05
N TRP A 173 -11.56 -1.12 9.34
CA TRP A 173 -12.32 -1.90 8.36
C TRP A 173 -13.43 -2.70 9.05
N ASP A 174 -14.67 -2.45 8.70
CA ASP A 174 -15.86 -2.99 9.38
C ASP A 174 -16.48 -4.22 8.69
N GLU A 175 -15.96 -4.64 7.54
CA GLU A 175 -16.41 -5.82 6.81
C GLU A 175 -15.57 -7.06 7.17
N SER A 176 -15.77 -8.17 6.44
CA SER A 176 -15.10 -9.44 6.72
C SER A 176 -13.59 -9.38 6.46
N VAL A 177 -12.83 -10.19 7.21
CA VAL A 177 -11.37 -10.24 7.12
C VAL A 177 -10.86 -11.68 7.19
N ILE A 178 -9.88 -12.01 6.35
CA ILE A 178 -8.99 -13.15 6.52
C ILE A 178 -7.58 -12.57 6.74
N CYS A 179 -7.05 -12.75 7.95
CA CYS A 179 -5.77 -12.17 8.36
C CYS A 179 -4.73 -13.27 8.58
N HIS A 180 -3.64 -13.25 7.81
CA HIS A 180 -2.45 -14.06 8.09
C HIS A 180 -1.68 -13.41 9.25
N ASP A 181 -1.64 -14.08 10.39
CA ASP A 181 -1.18 -13.50 11.67
C ASP A 181 -0.11 -14.40 12.31
N ILE A 182 1.15 -14.19 11.93
CA ILE A 182 2.28 -15.07 12.32
C ILE A 182 2.49 -15.17 13.84
N LYS A 183 2.14 -14.10 14.58
CA LYS A 183 2.37 -14.04 16.04
C LYS A 183 1.07 -13.98 16.85
N LEU A 184 -0.07 -14.02 16.20
CA LEU A 184 -1.39 -13.74 16.79
C LEU A 184 -1.49 -12.35 17.47
N GLU A 185 -0.56 -11.44 17.21
CA GLU A 185 -0.57 -10.08 17.73
C GLU A 185 -1.76 -9.27 17.19
N ASN A 186 -2.10 -9.48 15.92
CA ASN A 186 -3.26 -8.83 15.30
C ASN A 186 -4.58 -9.32 15.93
N HIS A 187 -4.69 -10.62 16.23
CA HIS A 187 -5.81 -11.16 16.99
C HIS A 187 -5.88 -10.53 18.37
N GLU A 188 -4.78 -10.55 19.12
CA GLU A 188 -4.73 -10.08 20.50
C GLU A 188 -5.22 -8.61 20.61
N LEU A 189 -4.81 -7.76 19.69
CA LEU A 189 -5.10 -6.32 19.75
C LEU A 189 -6.44 -5.92 19.11
N THR A 190 -7.00 -6.72 18.21
CA THR A 190 -8.13 -6.25 17.40
C THR A 190 -9.40 -7.11 17.51
N SER A 191 -9.28 -8.37 17.91
CA SER A 191 -10.39 -9.33 17.93
C SER A 191 -11.54 -8.89 18.83
N GLY A 192 -11.22 -8.38 20.02
CA GLY A 192 -12.24 -7.93 20.97
C GLY A 192 -13.11 -6.78 20.44
N PHE A 193 -12.51 -5.84 19.71
CA PHE A 193 -13.26 -4.76 19.07
C PHE A 193 -14.12 -5.28 17.92
N ARG A 194 -13.58 -6.15 17.08
CA ARG A 194 -14.31 -6.73 15.95
C ARG A 194 -15.51 -7.52 16.41
N GLN A 195 -15.38 -8.32 17.48
CA GLN A 195 -16.50 -9.07 18.06
C GLN A 195 -17.51 -8.15 18.75
N ASN A 196 -17.06 -7.32 19.71
CA ASN A 196 -17.98 -6.64 20.63
C ASN A 196 -18.56 -5.32 20.09
N LYS A 197 -17.87 -4.64 19.16
CA LYS A 197 -18.29 -3.34 18.60
C LYS A 197 -18.74 -3.43 17.16
N LEU A 198 -18.08 -4.26 16.35
CA LEU A 198 -18.50 -4.48 14.97
C LEU A 198 -19.49 -5.64 14.84
N ASN A 199 -19.77 -6.37 15.93
CA ASN A 199 -20.69 -7.51 15.98
C ASN A 199 -20.34 -8.59 14.93
N GLN A 200 -19.04 -8.92 14.85
CA GLN A 200 -18.53 -9.93 13.92
C GLN A 200 -18.34 -11.28 14.60
N LYS A 201 -18.47 -12.35 13.84
CA LYS A 201 -17.95 -13.66 14.24
C LYS A 201 -16.44 -13.63 14.10
N VAL A 202 -15.72 -14.02 15.16
CA VAL A 202 -14.26 -14.00 15.19
C VAL A 202 -13.71 -15.39 15.48
N TYR A 203 -12.86 -15.87 14.61
CA TYR A 203 -12.21 -17.18 14.71
C TYR A 203 -10.71 -17.05 14.65
N VAL A 204 -10.01 -17.98 15.30
CA VAL A 204 -8.56 -18.15 15.21
C VAL A 204 -8.28 -19.58 14.77
N TRP A 205 -7.68 -19.76 13.63
CA TRP A 205 -7.23 -21.05 13.15
C TRP A 205 -5.71 -21.12 13.24
N ASN A 206 -5.23 -21.84 14.28
CA ASN A 206 -3.80 -22.07 14.57
C ASN A 206 -3.55 -23.57 14.65
N PRO A 207 -3.47 -24.27 13.50
CA PRO A 207 -3.51 -25.73 13.46
C PRO A 207 -2.31 -26.44 14.10
N ALA A 208 -1.24 -25.73 14.41
CA ALA A 208 -0.05 -26.28 15.04
C ALA A 208 0.14 -25.79 16.49
N ASP A 209 -0.90 -25.27 17.11
CA ASP A 209 -0.84 -24.83 18.50
C ASP A 209 -0.54 -25.99 19.43
N PRO A 210 0.52 -25.92 20.27
CA PRO A 210 0.94 -27.05 21.10
C PRO A 210 -0.08 -27.41 22.19
N ASP A 211 -0.89 -26.44 22.62
CA ASP A 211 -1.91 -26.61 23.66
C ASP A 211 -3.31 -26.88 23.06
N GLY A 212 -3.40 -27.00 21.73
CA GLY A 212 -4.65 -27.22 21.02
C GLY A 212 -5.60 -26.02 21.06
N ILE A 213 -5.10 -24.80 21.29
CA ILE A 213 -5.88 -23.57 21.37
C ILE A 213 -6.15 -23.06 19.94
N THR A 214 -7.22 -23.55 19.32
CA THR A 214 -7.57 -23.23 17.93
C THR A 214 -9.03 -23.51 17.63
N HIS A 215 -9.58 -22.80 16.63
CA HIS A 215 -10.74 -23.27 15.89
C HIS A 215 -10.31 -24.23 14.81
N CYS A 216 -11.25 -24.97 14.25
CA CYS A 216 -11.02 -25.97 13.24
C CYS A 216 -11.44 -25.51 11.85
N TYR A 217 -10.72 -25.99 10.83
CA TYR A 217 -11.10 -25.84 9.43
C TYR A 217 -10.72 -27.10 8.64
N ASN A 218 -11.71 -27.80 8.15
CA ASN A 218 -11.55 -29.01 7.35
C ASN A 218 -11.78 -28.70 5.86
N PRO A 219 -10.77 -28.78 5.02
CA PRO A 219 -10.94 -28.52 3.58
C PRO A 219 -11.94 -29.44 2.88
N ILE A 220 -12.15 -30.66 3.38
CA ILE A 220 -13.07 -31.64 2.76
C ILE A 220 -14.55 -31.28 3.01
N ASP A 221 -14.89 -30.55 4.06
CA ASP A 221 -16.28 -30.14 4.36
C ASP A 221 -16.87 -29.26 3.26
N TRP A 222 -16.04 -28.64 2.45
CA TRP A 222 -16.43 -27.68 1.41
C TRP A 222 -16.44 -28.26 0.01
N VAL A 223 -16.20 -29.56 -0.11
CA VAL A 223 -16.35 -30.28 -1.38
C VAL A 223 -17.83 -30.32 -1.76
N SER A 224 -18.15 -29.95 -3.00
CA SER A 224 -19.53 -29.88 -3.49
C SER A 224 -20.22 -31.25 -3.44
N SER A 225 -21.50 -31.25 -3.06
CA SER A 225 -22.34 -32.46 -3.15
C SER A 225 -22.78 -32.79 -4.60
N LYS A 226 -22.59 -31.88 -5.57
CA LYS A 226 -22.91 -32.13 -6.98
C LYS A 226 -21.85 -33.06 -7.57
N PRO A 227 -22.23 -34.22 -8.17
CA PRO A 227 -21.27 -35.26 -8.56
C PRO A 227 -20.11 -34.78 -9.43
N GLY A 228 -20.34 -34.00 -10.47
CA GLY A 228 -19.28 -33.51 -11.36
C GLY A 228 -18.36 -32.49 -10.67
N GLN A 229 -18.93 -31.59 -9.88
CA GLN A 229 -18.18 -30.56 -9.13
C GLN A 229 -17.43 -31.18 -7.95
N MET A 230 -17.99 -32.24 -7.31
CA MET A 230 -17.32 -32.99 -6.25
C MET A 230 -15.95 -33.49 -6.69
N VAL A 231 -15.89 -34.12 -7.86
CA VAL A 231 -14.63 -34.64 -8.42
C VAL A 231 -13.63 -33.50 -8.70
N ASP A 232 -14.12 -32.42 -9.33
CA ASP A 232 -13.29 -31.25 -9.63
C ASP A 232 -12.69 -30.61 -8.37
N ASP A 233 -13.53 -30.42 -7.32
CA ASP A 233 -13.08 -29.85 -6.04
C ASP A 233 -12.00 -30.74 -5.38
N VAL A 234 -12.19 -32.08 -5.37
CA VAL A 234 -11.19 -33.02 -4.82
C VAL A 234 -9.92 -33.06 -5.65
N MET A 235 -10.02 -33.04 -7.00
CA MET A 235 -8.86 -32.99 -7.89
C MET A 235 -8.05 -31.69 -7.68
N LYS A 236 -8.70 -30.54 -7.51
CA LYS A 236 -8.00 -29.29 -7.18
C LYS A 236 -7.20 -29.39 -5.89
N ILE A 237 -7.80 -29.95 -4.83
CA ILE A 237 -7.09 -30.18 -3.57
C ILE A 237 -5.89 -31.11 -3.79
N GLY A 238 -6.08 -32.21 -4.51
CA GLY A 238 -4.99 -33.16 -4.83
C GLY A 238 -3.86 -32.49 -5.61
N ASN A 239 -4.17 -31.62 -6.58
CA ASN A 239 -3.19 -30.88 -7.35
C ASN A 239 -2.40 -29.86 -6.49
N LEU A 240 -3.01 -29.28 -5.44
CA LEU A 240 -2.33 -28.35 -4.54
C LEU A 240 -1.39 -29.07 -3.56
N LEU A 241 -1.76 -30.26 -3.13
CA LEU A 241 -0.98 -31.07 -2.20
C LEU A 241 0.18 -31.81 -2.89
N MET A 242 -0.01 -32.14 -4.16
CA MET A 242 0.87 -32.97 -4.98
C MET A 242 1.04 -32.28 -6.34
N ASP A 243 1.78 -31.16 -6.40
CA ASP A 243 1.88 -30.28 -7.57
C ASP A 243 2.94 -30.70 -8.61
N GLU A 244 3.80 -31.63 -8.27
CA GLU A 244 4.84 -32.16 -9.15
C GLU A 244 4.24 -33.02 -10.27
N GLN A 245 4.84 -32.95 -11.48
CA GLN A 245 4.36 -33.66 -12.66
C GLN A 245 5.19 -34.94 -12.91
N GLU A 246 5.38 -35.72 -11.86
CA GLU A 246 6.12 -36.97 -11.89
C GLU A 246 5.16 -38.19 -11.89
N PHE A 247 5.60 -39.31 -12.46
CA PHE A 247 4.77 -40.51 -12.55
C PHE A 247 4.20 -40.96 -11.21
N TRP A 248 5.08 -41.06 -10.18
CA TRP A 248 4.68 -41.53 -8.85
C TRP A 248 3.73 -40.57 -8.15
N VAL A 249 3.93 -39.26 -8.35
CA VAL A 249 3.08 -38.21 -7.79
C VAL A 249 1.70 -38.22 -8.46
N ASN A 250 1.64 -38.38 -9.77
CA ASN A 250 0.37 -38.49 -10.51
C ASN A 250 -0.47 -39.70 -10.05
N GLU A 251 0.19 -40.84 -9.82
CA GLU A 251 -0.46 -42.04 -9.31
C GLU A 251 -0.90 -41.90 -7.86
N ALA A 252 -0.09 -41.29 -7.02
CA ALA A 252 -0.43 -40.97 -5.63
C ALA A 252 -1.61 -40.01 -5.55
N ARG A 253 -1.64 -39.00 -6.41
CA ARG A 253 -2.75 -38.04 -6.53
C ARG A 253 -4.04 -38.74 -6.97
N SER A 254 -3.97 -39.65 -7.92
CA SER A 254 -5.12 -40.45 -8.39
C SER A 254 -5.68 -41.29 -7.23
N LEU A 255 -4.80 -41.99 -6.48
CA LEU A 255 -5.21 -42.73 -5.29
C LEU A 255 -5.83 -41.83 -4.20
N PHE A 256 -5.22 -40.69 -3.92
CA PHE A 256 -5.78 -39.69 -2.98
C PHE A 256 -7.19 -39.28 -3.35
N VAL A 257 -7.41 -38.89 -4.63
CA VAL A 257 -8.76 -38.54 -5.14
C VAL A 257 -9.73 -39.70 -4.93
N GLY A 258 -9.31 -40.93 -5.26
CA GLY A 258 -10.13 -42.16 -5.05
C GLY A 258 -10.54 -42.34 -3.59
N VAL A 259 -9.59 -42.20 -2.65
CA VAL A 259 -9.83 -42.37 -1.22
C VAL A 259 -10.71 -41.25 -0.65
N VAL A 260 -10.47 -39.97 -1.01
CA VAL A 260 -11.33 -38.87 -0.54
C VAL A 260 -12.78 -39.05 -1.04
N LEU A 261 -12.99 -39.36 -2.30
CA LEU A 261 -14.33 -39.63 -2.85
C LEU A 261 -14.99 -40.85 -2.20
N TYR A 262 -14.23 -41.88 -1.83
CA TYR A 262 -14.71 -43.00 -1.03
C TYR A 262 -15.20 -42.52 0.35
N LEU A 263 -14.38 -41.74 1.08
CA LEU A 263 -14.78 -41.22 2.40
C LEU A 263 -16.05 -40.38 2.33
N LEU A 264 -16.20 -39.58 1.26
CA LEU A 264 -17.41 -38.78 1.03
C LEU A 264 -18.67 -39.63 0.83
N ALA A 265 -18.52 -40.84 0.25
CA ALA A 265 -19.63 -41.75 0.00
C ALA A 265 -20.09 -42.53 1.24
N VAL A 266 -19.28 -42.60 2.31
CA VAL A 266 -19.56 -43.40 3.51
C VAL A 266 -19.92 -42.48 4.67
N PRO A 267 -21.19 -42.40 5.11
CA PRO A 267 -21.62 -41.46 6.15
C PRO A 267 -20.90 -41.66 7.49
N GLU A 268 -20.57 -42.90 7.86
CA GLU A 268 -20.00 -43.29 9.16
C GLU A 268 -18.51 -42.95 9.28
N LYS A 269 -17.84 -42.64 8.14
CA LYS A 269 -16.41 -42.30 8.12
C LYS A 269 -16.21 -40.79 8.38
N THR A 270 -15.18 -40.49 9.13
CA THR A 270 -14.69 -39.11 9.26
C THR A 270 -14.19 -38.62 7.91
N LYS A 271 -14.63 -37.48 7.48
CA LYS A 271 -14.27 -36.89 6.18
C LYS A 271 -13.13 -35.88 6.39
N SER A 272 -11.94 -36.37 6.66
CA SER A 272 -10.76 -35.54 6.96
C SER A 272 -9.50 -36.10 6.30
N PHE A 273 -8.49 -35.25 6.14
CA PHE A 273 -7.18 -35.72 5.64
C PHE A 273 -6.51 -36.71 6.60
N GLY A 274 -6.72 -36.56 7.91
CA GLY A 274 -6.26 -37.55 8.87
C GLY A 274 -6.87 -38.92 8.64
N GLU A 275 -8.15 -39.00 8.24
CA GLU A 275 -8.77 -40.29 7.88
C GLU A 275 -8.18 -40.85 6.57
N VAL A 276 -7.87 -39.99 5.59
CA VAL A 276 -7.13 -40.42 4.39
C VAL A 276 -5.79 -41.05 4.77
N VAL A 277 -5.04 -40.40 5.68
CA VAL A 277 -3.76 -40.93 6.18
C VAL A 277 -3.95 -42.29 6.90
N ARG A 278 -5.00 -42.42 7.72
CA ARG A 278 -5.32 -43.69 8.42
C ARG A 278 -5.64 -44.79 7.41
N VAL A 279 -6.37 -44.52 6.33
CA VAL A 279 -6.62 -45.51 5.28
C VAL A 279 -5.33 -45.91 4.58
N LEU A 280 -4.45 -44.95 4.22
CA LEU A 280 -3.21 -45.19 3.48
C LEU A 280 -2.05 -45.76 4.36
N ARG A 281 -2.18 -45.75 5.69
CA ARG A 281 -1.21 -46.32 6.65
C ARG A 281 -1.77 -47.53 7.37
N SER A 282 -2.90 -48.08 6.92
CA SER A 282 -3.41 -49.33 7.49
C SER A 282 -2.49 -50.50 7.20
N ASP A 283 -2.60 -51.58 7.98
CA ASP A 283 -1.72 -52.78 7.90
C ASP A 283 -1.61 -53.40 6.51
N ASP A 284 -2.72 -53.41 5.75
CA ASP A 284 -2.79 -53.89 4.38
C ASP A 284 -3.74 -53.01 3.58
N VAL A 285 -3.19 -51.94 3.00
CA VAL A 285 -3.94 -50.94 2.24
C VAL A 285 -4.66 -51.56 1.04
N ALA A 286 -3.99 -52.50 0.32
CA ALA A 286 -4.57 -53.12 -0.87
C ALA A 286 -5.77 -53.99 -0.49
N TYR A 287 -5.61 -54.82 0.56
CA TYR A 287 -6.74 -55.63 1.04
C TYR A 287 -7.90 -54.78 1.54
N ASN A 288 -7.60 -53.74 2.35
CA ASN A 288 -8.62 -52.88 2.91
C ASN A 288 -9.42 -52.14 1.79
N LEU A 289 -8.73 -51.64 0.77
CA LEU A 289 -9.39 -50.98 -0.36
C LEU A 289 -10.17 -51.99 -1.25
N ALA A 290 -9.72 -53.23 -1.37
CA ALA A 290 -10.49 -54.27 -2.05
C ALA A 290 -11.80 -54.58 -1.30
N VAL A 291 -11.74 -54.72 0.03
CA VAL A 291 -12.95 -54.85 0.90
C VAL A 291 -13.88 -53.68 0.77
N VAL A 292 -13.34 -52.46 0.72
CA VAL A 292 -14.14 -51.23 0.50
C VAL A 292 -14.87 -51.32 -0.87
N MET A 293 -14.19 -51.75 -1.93
CA MET A 293 -14.81 -51.89 -3.25
C MET A 293 -15.93 -52.93 -3.27
N ASP A 294 -15.75 -54.03 -2.56
CA ASP A 294 -16.78 -55.07 -2.49
C ASP A 294 -18.00 -54.64 -1.66
N THR A 295 -17.80 -53.85 -0.61
CA THR A 295 -18.86 -53.46 0.37
C THR A 295 -19.62 -52.22 -0.07
N VAL A 296 -18.91 -51.16 -0.48
CA VAL A 296 -19.50 -49.86 -0.78
C VAL A 296 -19.29 -49.37 -2.21
N GLY A 297 -18.61 -50.17 -3.06
CA GLY A 297 -18.26 -49.77 -4.45
C GLY A 297 -19.45 -49.35 -5.29
N LYS A 298 -20.65 -49.96 -5.06
CA LYS A 298 -21.90 -49.59 -5.76
C LYS A 298 -22.43 -48.20 -5.42
N PHE A 299 -22.04 -47.66 -4.28
CA PHE A 299 -22.50 -46.36 -3.78
C PHE A 299 -21.44 -45.25 -3.96
N MET A 300 -20.23 -45.65 -4.35
CA MET A 300 -19.16 -44.69 -4.59
C MET A 300 -19.33 -43.96 -5.93
N HIS A 301 -18.75 -42.76 -6.02
CA HIS A 301 -18.64 -42.08 -7.31
C HIS A 301 -17.83 -42.95 -8.29
N PRO A 302 -18.20 -43.04 -9.58
CA PRO A 302 -17.48 -43.87 -10.54
C PRO A 302 -15.97 -43.58 -10.65
N VAL A 303 -15.56 -42.31 -10.51
CA VAL A 303 -14.15 -41.91 -10.48
C VAL A 303 -13.41 -42.49 -9.26
N ALA A 304 -14.05 -42.57 -8.09
CA ALA A 304 -13.46 -43.23 -6.92
C ALA A 304 -13.19 -44.70 -7.19
N TYR A 305 -14.20 -45.37 -7.72
CA TYR A 305 -14.10 -46.80 -8.10
C TYR A 305 -12.96 -47.03 -9.10
N MET A 306 -12.93 -46.24 -10.20
CA MET A 306 -11.88 -46.38 -11.23
C MET A 306 -10.47 -46.15 -10.68
N ASN A 307 -10.28 -45.12 -9.86
CA ASN A 307 -8.97 -44.78 -9.31
C ASN A 307 -8.47 -45.87 -8.33
N ILE A 308 -9.33 -46.37 -7.45
CA ILE A 308 -9.00 -47.45 -6.53
C ILE A 308 -8.76 -48.76 -7.31
N ALA A 309 -9.58 -49.09 -8.31
CA ALA A 309 -9.39 -50.28 -9.12
C ALA A 309 -8.05 -50.21 -9.90
N ALA A 310 -7.71 -49.07 -10.48
CA ALA A 310 -6.43 -48.88 -11.17
C ALA A 310 -5.24 -49.07 -10.22
N PHE A 311 -5.33 -48.58 -8.98
CA PHE A 311 -4.32 -48.82 -7.96
C PHE A 311 -4.20 -50.29 -7.61
N LEU A 312 -5.30 -51.04 -7.41
CA LEU A 312 -5.32 -52.43 -7.03
C LEU A 312 -4.76 -53.36 -8.12
N GLN A 313 -4.90 -52.98 -9.41
CA GLN A 313 -4.39 -53.73 -10.56
C GLN A 313 -2.86 -53.63 -10.72
N LYS A 314 -2.20 -52.69 -10.04
CA LYS A 314 -0.74 -52.53 -10.10
C LYS A 314 -0.01 -53.67 -9.39
N ALA A 315 1.23 -53.94 -9.81
CA ALA A 315 2.11 -54.88 -9.12
C ALA A 315 2.42 -54.39 -7.69
N ASP A 316 2.72 -55.34 -6.79
CA ASP A 316 2.99 -55.03 -5.36
C ASP A 316 4.05 -53.93 -5.17
N LYS A 317 5.14 -53.97 -5.95
CA LYS A 317 6.20 -52.98 -5.91
C LYS A 317 5.70 -51.59 -6.32
N GLU A 318 4.87 -51.50 -7.35
CA GLU A 318 4.29 -50.23 -7.76
C GLU A 318 3.30 -49.69 -6.73
N ARG A 319 2.41 -50.54 -6.20
CA ARG A 319 1.50 -50.15 -5.09
C ARG A 319 2.25 -49.60 -3.90
N SER A 320 3.34 -50.23 -3.48
CA SER A 320 4.19 -49.76 -2.41
C SER A 320 4.80 -48.38 -2.70
N GLY A 321 5.25 -48.15 -3.95
CA GLY A 321 5.75 -46.84 -4.38
C GLY A 321 4.68 -45.73 -4.33
N VAL A 322 3.48 -46.02 -4.86
CA VAL A 322 2.34 -45.08 -4.85
C VAL A 322 1.93 -44.72 -3.42
N ILE A 323 1.81 -45.72 -2.53
CA ILE A 323 1.48 -45.49 -1.10
C ILE A 323 2.55 -44.66 -0.41
N SER A 324 3.84 -44.99 -0.64
CA SER A 324 4.95 -44.22 -0.05
C SER A 324 4.92 -42.75 -0.49
N THR A 325 4.72 -42.51 -1.77
CA THR A 325 4.61 -41.13 -2.32
C THR A 325 3.42 -40.40 -1.73
N ALA A 326 2.23 -41.02 -1.69
CA ALA A 326 1.04 -40.42 -1.10
C ALA A 326 1.24 -40.08 0.38
N ASN A 327 1.82 -40.98 1.15
CA ASN A 327 2.13 -40.78 2.56
C ASN A 327 3.16 -39.68 2.82
N SER A 328 4.14 -39.48 1.92
CA SER A 328 5.09 -38.38 2.00
C SER A 328 4.40 -37.02 1.88
N HIS A 329 3.50 -36.85 0.90
CA HIS A 329 2.76 -35.60 0.70
C HIS A 329 1.71 -35.34 1.78
N LEU A 330 1.21 -36.39 2.43
CA LEU A 330 0.21 -36.29 3.51
C LEU A 330 0.80 -36.41 4.93
N GLU A 331 2.12 -36.40 5.06
CA GLU A 331 2.85 -36.54 6.34
C GLU A 331 2.34 -35.57 7.41
N LEU A 332 2.00 -34.35 7.00
CA LEU A 332 1.51 -33.29 7.86
C LEU A 332 0.34 -33.74 8.74
N TRP A 333 -0.61 -34.50 8.19
CA TRP A 333 -1.82 -34.98 8.89
C TRP A 333 -1.62 -36.24 9.73
N ALA A 334 -0.40 -36.77 9.76
CA ALA A 334 -0.01 -37.76 10.76
C ALA A 334 0.23 -37.11 12.15
N ASN A 335 0.39 -35.78 12.19
CA ASN A 335 0.49 -35.04 13.45
C ASN A 335 -0.88 -34.88 14.08
N PRO A 336 -1.09 -35.29 15.35
CA PRO A 336 -2.39 -35.23 16.03
C PRO A 336 -2.97 -33.84 16.16
N LEU A 337 -2.14 -32.80 16.34
CA LEU A 337 -2.61 -31.40 16.43
C LEU A 337 -3.23 -30.97 15.10
N ILE A 338 -2.55 -31.26 14.00
CA ILE A 338 -3.02 -30.91 12.64
C ILE A 338 -4.27 -31.73 12.29
N ASP A 339 -4.27 -33.03 12.58
CA ASP A 339 -5.46 -33.89 12.37
C ASP A 339 -6.66 -33.33 13.09
N THR A 340 -6.53 -32.98 14.38
CA THR A 340 -7.62 -32.40 15.19
C THR A 340 -8.10 -31.06 14.62
N ALA A 341 -7.18 -30.14 14.33
CA ALA A 341 -7.50 -28.80 13.83
C ALA A 341 -8.10 -28.79 12.40
N THR A 342 -8.04 -29.93 11.70
CA THR A 342 -8.56 -30.11 10.33
C THR A 342 -9.60 -31.22 10.21
N ALA A 343 -10.12 -31.74 11.34
CA ALA A 343 -11.14 -32.80 11.35
C ALA A 343 -12.57 -32.29 11.10
N THR A 344 -12.87 -31.07 11.50
CA THR A 344 -14.18 -30.40 11.40
C THR A 344 -14.00 -28.93 11.02
N SER A 345 -15.09 -28.22 10.77
CA SER A 345 -15.06 -26.78 10.50
C SER A 345 -15.96 -26.00 11.47
N ASP A 346 -15.39 -25.00 12.14
CA ASP A 346 -16.12 -24.07 13.01
C ASP A 346 -16.64 -22.85 12.23
N PHE A 347 -16.14 -22.57 11.05
CA PHE A 347 -16.52 -21.43 10.23
C PHE A 347 -16.62 -21.79 8.74
N ASN A 348 -17.49 -21.04 8.03
CA ASN A 348 -17.75 -21.24 6.61
C ASN A 348 -17.35 -19.98 5.82
N VAL A 349 -16.27 -20.07 5.05
CA VAL A 349 -15.75 -18.96 4.21
C VAL A 349 -16.79 -18.53 3.15
N GLN A 350 -17.65 -19.43 2.66
CA GLN A 350 -18.67 -19.11 1.66
C GLN A 350 -19.70 -18.08 2.18
N ASN A 351 -19.84 -17.93 3.50
CA ASN A 351 -20.77 -16.99 4.13
C ASN A 351 -20.16 -15.61 4.46
N PHE A 352 -18.88 -15.38 4.22
CA PHE A 352 -18.20 -14.14 4.64
C PHE A 352 -18.74 -12.88 3.97
N LYS A 353 -19.41 -13.01 2.83
CA LYS A 353 -20.08 -11.88 2.17
C LYS A 353 -21.50 -11.64 2.71
N ARG A 354 -22.11 -12.63 3.40
CA ARG A 354 -23.44 -12.54 4.03
C ARG A 354 -23.35 -12.16 5.49
N GLU A 355 -22.32 -12.67 6.18
CA GLU A 355 -22.11 -12.45 7.61
C GLU A 355 -20.71 -11.89 7.82
N ARG A 356 -20.61 -10.77 8.52
CA ARG A 356 -19.31 -10.17 8.83
C ARG A 356 -18.52 -11.11 9.74
N THR A 357 -17.46 -11.66 9.20
CA THR A 357 -16.63 -12.67 9.86
C THR A 357 -15.15 -12.29 9.75
N THR A 358 -14.42 -12.51 10.83
CA THR A 358 -12.96 -12.38 10.84
C THR A 358 -12.32 -13.72 11.20
N VAL A 359 -11.38 -14.15 10.38
CA VAL A 359 -10.52 -15.30 10.67
C VAL A 359 -9.08 -14.83 10.78
N PHE A 360 -8.45 -15.11 11.90
CA PHE A 360 -7.00 -14.98 12.08
C PHE A 360 -6.36 -16.34 11.85
N VAL A 361 -5.47 -16.43 10.87
CA VAL A 361 -4.72 -17.63 10.53
C VAL A 361 -3.40 -17.55 11.25
N GLY A 362 -3.30 -18.26 12.37
CA GLY A 362 -2.14 -18.29 13.24
C GLY A 362 -1.11 -19.30 12.73
N VAL A 363 0.12 -18.87 12.55
CA VAL A 363 1.23 -19.74 12.15
C VAL A 363 2.53 -19.22 12.76
N THR A 364 3.14 -20.01 13.61
CA THR A 364 4.43 -19.64 14.18
C THR A 364 5.56 -19.74 13.13
N PRO A 365 6.62 -18.93 13.24
CA PRO A 365 7.70 -18.89 12.23
C PRO A 365 8.34 -20.25 11.95
N ASP A 366 8.50 -21.11 12.95
CA ASP A 366 9.06 -22.46 12.85
C ASP A 366 8.12 -23.44 12.10
N ASN A 367 6.83 -23.14 12.06
CA ASN A 367 5.81 -23.96 11.40
C ASN A 367 5.42 -23.50 10.00
N ILE A 368 5.82 -22.30 9.56
CA ILE A 368 5.40 -21.75 8.27
C ILE A 368 5.71 -22.70 7.11
N ALA A 369 6.95 -23.17 7.01
CA ALA A 369 7.36 -24.08 5.93
C ALA A 369 6.61 -25.41 6.01
N ARG A 370 6.45 -25.97 7.20
CA ARG A 370 5.76 -27.24 7.43
C ARG A 370 4.28 -27.17 7.09
N LEU A 371 3.61 -26.08 7.47
CA LEU A 371 2.19 -25.87 7.20
C LEU A 371 1.90 -25.36 5.79
N GLY A 372 2.91 -25.06 4.99
CA GLY A 372 2.77 -24.51 3.64
C GLY A 372 1.69 -25.20 2.78
N PRO A 373 1.67 -26.54 2.66
CA PRO A 373 0.65 -27.26 1.88
C PRO A 373 -0.79 -27.00 2.39
N LEU A 374 -0.99 -27.03 3.71
CA LEU A 374 -2.29 -26.78 4.33
C LEU A 374 -2.76 -25.33 4.14
N LEU A 375 -1.85 -24.37 4.31
CA LEU A 375 -2.15 -22.95 4.08
C LEU A 375 -2.49 -22.67 2.62
N LYS A 376 -1.76 -23.29 1.67
CA LYS A 376 -2.10 -23.19 0.25
C LYS A 376 -3.51 -23.67 -0.03
N VAL A 377 -3.93 -24.81 0.50
CA VAL A 377 -5.29 -25.32 0.36
C VAL A 377 -6.31 -24.35 0.93
N PHE A 378 -6.08 -23.84 2.14
CA PHE A 378 -6.99 -22.88 2.79
C PHE A 378 -7.17 -21.59 1.98
N TYR A 379 -6.07 -20.94 1.58
CA TYR A 379 -6.15 -19.68 0.84
C TYR A 379 -6.69 -19.86 -0.58
N GLN A 380 -6.34 -20.99 -1.25
CA GLN A 380 -6.90 -21.34 -2.55
C GLN A 380 -8.40 -21.51 -2.48
N GLN A 381 -8.90 -22.36 -1.56
CA GLN A 381 -10.34 -22.58 -1.39
C GLN A 381 -11.07 -21.30 -1.01
N SER A 382 -10.53 -20.53 -0.06
CA SER A 382 -11.12 -19.26 0.36
C SER A 382 -11.26 -18.29 -0.81
N SER A 383 -10.21 -18.14 -1.61
CA SER A 383 -10.22 -17.28 -2.79
C SER A 383 -11.21 -17.74 -3.85
N GLU A 384 -11.26 -19.05 -4.12
CA GLU A 384 -12.19 -19.64 -5.11
C GLU A 384 -13.65 -19.47 -4.68
N PHE A 385 -13.97 -19.69 -3.41
CA PHE A 385 -15.34 -19.53 -2.92
C PHE A 385 -15.79 -18.06 -3.00
N LEU A 386 -14.94 -17.14 -2.62
CA LEU A 386 -15.24 -15.73 -2.63
C LEU A 386 -15.28 -15.11 -4.05
N ALA A 387 -14.61 -15.73 -5.02
CA ALA A 387 -14.60 -15.27 -6.42
C ALA A 387 -15.38 -16.18 -7.39
N ARG A 388 -16.18 -17.14 -6.89
CA ARG A 388 -16.92 -18.11 -7.73
C ARG A 388 -18.06 -17.46 -8.50
N LYS A 389 -18.72 -16.46 -7.92
CA LYS A 389 -19.83 -15.72 -8.54
C LYS A 389 -19.76 -14.23 -8.16
N ILE A 390 -20.32 -13.41 -9.03
CA ILE A 390 -20.49 -11.97 -8.74
C ILE A 390 -21.39 -11.85 -7.50
N PRO A 391 -21.10 -10.95 -6.56
CA PRO A 391 -21.89 -10.74 -5.36
C PRO A 391 -23.36 -10.44 -5.68
N GLU A 392 -24.27 -11.09 -4.96
CA GLU A 392 -25.71 -10.91 -5.07
C GLU A 392 -26.19 -9.92 -3.97
N ASP A 393 -27.48 -9.53 -4.03
CA ASP A 393 -28.05 -8.56 -3.09
C ASP A 393 -28.01 -9.05 -1.62
N ASP A 394 -27.98 -10.37 -1.40
CA ASP A 394 -27.83 -10.99 -0.08
C ASP A 394 -26.36 -11.10 0.39
N GLU A 395 -25.41 -10.58 -0.40
CA GLU A 395 -23.98 -10.54 -0.13
C GLU A 395 -23.46 -9.09 0.01
N PRO A 396 -23.92 -8.34 1.03
CA PRO A 396 -23.64 -6.90 1.16
C PRO A 396 -22.20 -6.58 1.58
N TYR A 397 -21.43 -7.57 2.07
CA TYR A 397 -20.12 -7.35 2.63
C TYR A 397 -19.00 -7.79 1.68
N GLY A 398 -17.89 -7.04 1.70
CA GLY A 398 -16.66 -7.47 1.08
C GLY A 398 -15.75 -8.24 2.04
N VAL A 399 -14.70 -8.80 1.47
CA VAL A 399 -13.70 -9.55 2.22
C VAL A 399 -12.31 -8.98 1.98
N LEU A 400 -11.63 -8.60 3.06
CA LEU A 400 -10.26 -8.14 3.05
C LEU A 400 -9.31 -9.29 3.43
N PHE A 401 -8.39 -9.64 2.53
CA PHE A 401 -7.24 -10.48 2.86
C PHE A 401 -6.10 -9.59 3.36
N VAL A 402 -5.72 -9.74 4.61
CA VAL A 402 -4.55 -9.10 5.20
C VAL A 402 -3.42 -10.13 5.25
N MET A 403 -2.46 -9.99 4.35
CA MET A 403 -1.37 -10.93 4.19
C MET A 403 -0.09 -10.32 4.79
N ASP A 404 0.02 -10.39 6.12
CA ASP A 404 1.21 -9.94 6.83
C ASP A 404 2.36 -10.92 6.57
N GLU A 405 3.41 -10.49 5.88
CA GLU A 405 4.51 -11.32 5.39
C GLU A 405 4.09 -12.26 4.22
N PHE A 406 3.42 -11.70 3.20
CA PHE A 406 2.93 -12.46 2.04
C PHE A 406 3.94 -13.43 1.41
N PRO A 407 5.24 -13.08 1.24
CA PRO A 407 6.23 -13.97 0.64
C PRO A 407 6.46 -15.27 1.40
N THR A 408 6.17 -15.34 2.70
CA THR A 408 6.39 -16.56 3.50
C THR A 408 5.47 -17.72 3.10
N LEU A 409 4.35 -17.44 2.46
CA LEU A 409 3.43 -18.45 1.94
C LEU A 409 3.96 -19.15 0.67
N GLY A 410 5.08 -18.69 0.12
CA GLY A 410 5.60 -19.17 -1.15
C GLY A 410 4.71 -18.79 -2.33
N LYS A 411 4.78 -19.58 -3.42
CA LYS A 411 4.05 -19.30 -4.65
C LYS A 411 2.56 -19.61 -4.51
N MET A 412 1.74 -18.56 -4.56
CA MET A 412 0.28 -18.59 -4.49
C MET A 412 -0.30 -18.18 -5.86
N GLU A 413 -0.39 -19.13 -6.79
CA GLU A 413 -0.85 -18.84 -8.17
C GLU A 413 -2.24 -18.20 -8.19
N MET A 414 -3.14 -18.59 -7.28
CA MET A 414 -4.48 -18.01 -7.20
C MET A 414 -4.47 -16.52 -6.90
N PHE A 415 -3.56 -16.05 -6.04
CA PHE A 415 -3.43 -14.61 -5.79
C PHE A 415 -2.79 -13.88 -6.97
N LYS A 416 -1.79 -14.49 -7.64
CA LYS A 416 -1.17 -13.91 -8.85
C LYS A 416 -2.17 -13.71 -9.98
N ILE A 417 -3.03 -14.70 -10.21
CA ILE A 417 -4.07 -14.63 -11.25
C ILE A 417 -5.25 -13.79 -10.75
N GLY A 418 -5.70 -14.04 -9.53
CA GLY A 418 -6.89 -13.47 -8.91
C GLY A 418 -6.84 -11.97 -8.72
N ILE A 419 -5.65 -11.39 -8.47
CA ILE A 419 -5.50 -9.96 -8.25
C ILE A 419 -6.08 -9.10 -9.38
N ALA A 420 -6.11 -9.61 -10.60
CA ALA A 420 -6.65 -8.90 -11.75
C ALA A 420 -8.20 -8.76 -11.72
N TYR A 421 -8.92 -9.66 -11.03
CA TYR A 421 -10.39 -9.70 -11.06
C TYR A 421 -11.07 -9.70 -9.69
N PHE A 422 -10.38 -9.98 -8.60
CA PHE A 422 -10.96 -10.07 -7.25
C PHE A 422 -11.76 -8.83 -6.82
N ARG A 423 -11.33 -7.65 -7.27
CA ARG A 423 -12.06 -6.41 -7.04
C ARG A 423 -13.54 -6.49 -7.48
N GLY A 424 -13.81 -7.12 -8.64
CA GLY A 424 -15.17 -7.30 -9.18
C GLY A 424 -16.04 -8.25 -8.33
N TYR A 425 -15.43 -8.99 -7.42
CA TYR A 425 -16.08 -9.91 -6.50
C TYR A 425 -16.12 -9.38 -5.05
N ASN A 426 -15.92 -8.09 -4.82
CA ASN A 426 -15.82 -7.48 -3.49
C ASN A 426 -14.74 -8.14 -2.60
N VAL A 427 -13.66 -8.60 -3.21
CA VAL A 427 -12.50 -9.15 -2.52
C VAL A 427 -11.34 -8.18 -2.67
N ARG A 428 -10.75 -7.75 -1.57
CA ARG A 428 -9.62 -6.86 -1.53
C ARG A 428 -8.38 -7.58 -0.99
N LEU A 429 -7.28 -7.47 -1.71
CA LEU A 429 -5.99 -7.95 -1.21
C LEU A 429 -5.21 -6.79 -0.60
N PHE A 430 -4.70 -7.01 0.59
CA PHE A 430 -3.69 -6.20 1.23
C PHE A 430 -2.46 -7.08 1.44
N LEU A 431 -1.48 -6.90 0.56
CA LEU A 431 -0.25 -7.68 0.52
C LEU A 431 0.89 -6.88 1.12
N ILE A 432 1.63 -7.47 2.04
CA ILE A 432 2.80 -6.85 2.66
C ILE A 432 4.05 -7.62 2.24
N VAL A 433 5.03 -6.89 1.73
CA VAL A 433 6.33 -7.40 1.30
C VAL A 433 7.44 -6.51 1.86
N GLN A 434 8.63 -7.03 2.01
CA GLN A 434 9.76 -6.22 2.46
C GLN A 434 10.35 -5.40 1.32
N ASP A 435 10.45 -5.99 0.14
CA ASP A 435 11.01 -5.38 -1.07
C ASP A 435 10.53 -6.09 -2.36
N THR A 436 10.94 -5.58 -3.50
CA THR A 436 10.62 -6.15 -4.82
C THR A 436 11.32 -7.48 -5.08
N GLU A 437 12.52 -7.69 -4.53
CA GLU A 437 13.32 -8.90 -4.74
C GLU A 437 12.64 -10.14 -4.15
N GLN A 438 11.94 -10.01 -3.01
CA GLN A 438 11.14 -11.09 -2.45
C GLN A 438 10.04 -11.56 -3.41
N LEU A 439 9.33 -10.63 -4.05
CA LEU A 439 8.31 -10.98 -5.05
C LEU A 439 8.94 -11.61 -6.29
N LYS A 440 10.04 -11.05 -6.78
CA LYS A 440 10.77 -11.53 -7.95
C LYS A 440 11.32 -12.94 -7.74
N GLY A 441 11.85 -13.22 -6.54
CA GLY A 441 12.36 -14.54 -6.18
C GLY A 441 11.29 -15.65 -6.18
N ILE A 442 10.02 -15.31 -5.88
CA ILE A 442 8.92 -16.28 -5.80
C ILE A 442 8.12 -16.35 -7.12
N TYR A 443 7.87 -15.22 -7.74
CA TYR A 443 6.93 -15.09 -8.86
C TYR A 443 7.59 -14.73 -10.18
N GLU A 444 8.91 -14.63 -10.20
CA GLU A 444 9.69 -14.07 -11.31
C GLU A 444 9.32 -12.61 -11.60
N GLU A 445 9.99 -11.98 -12.55
CA GLU A 445 9.76 -10.58 -12.90
C GLU A 445 8.33 -10.33 -13.43
N ALA A 446 7.83 -11.24 -14.25
CA ALA A 446 6.49 -11.14 -14.80
C ALA A 446 5.38 -11.20 -13.74
N GLY A 447 5.55 -12.07 -12.73
CA GLY A 447 4.61 -12.16 -11.61
C GLY A 447 4.71 -10.96 -10.67
N MET A 448 5.91 -10.49 -10.36
CA MET A 448 6.11 -9.25 -9.60
C MET A 448 5.40 -8.06 -10.29
N ASN A 449 5.60 -7.91 -11.60
CA ASN A 449 4.95 -6.84 -12.38
C ASN A 449 3.42 -6.97 -12.38
N SER A 450 2.88 -8.20 -12.36
CA SER A 450 1.44 -8.41 -12.21
C SER A 450 0.91 -7.88 -10.88
N PHE A 451 1.59 -8.14 -9.76
CA PHE A 451 1.21 -7.58 -8.45
C PHE A 451 1.31 -6.05 -8.42
N LEU A 452 2.38 -5.49 -8.99
CA LEU A 452 2.57 -4.04 -9.08
C LEU A 452 1.47 -3.36 -9.90
N SER A 453 1.17 -3.90 -11.08
CA SER A 453 0.20 -3.29 -12.03
C SER A 453 -1.25 -3.39 -11.53
N ASN A 454 -1.60 -4.47 -10.82
CA ASN A 454 -2.96 -4.66 -10.32
C ASN A 454 -3.17 -4.09 -8.90
N SER A 455 -2.12 -3.55 -8.26
CA SER A 455 -2.24 -2.87 -6.97
C SER A 455 -2.39 -1.37 -7.18
N THR A 456 -3.63 -0.89 -7.10
CA THR A 456 -3.97 0.54 -7.25
C THR A 456 -3.24 1.39 -6.20
N TYR A 457 -3.13 0.89 -4.96
CA TYR A 457 -2.44 1.57 -3.87
C TYR A 457 -1.12 0.87 -3.58
N ARG A 458 -0.02 1.58 -3.81
CA ARG A 458 1.33 1.14 -3.48
C ARG A 458 1.89 2.05 -2.41
N ILE A 459 2.24 1.47 -1.27
CA ILE A 459 2.67 2.23 -0.10
C ILE A 459 4.09 1.82 0.24
N THR A 460 4.93 2.77 0.56
CA THR A 460 6.33 2.52 0.94
C THR A 460 6.64 3.21 2.25
N PHE A 461 7.07 2.44 3.23
CA PHE A 461 7.54 2.97 4.51
C PHE A 461 8.98 3.45 4.43
N SER A 462 9.83 2.66 3.80
CA SER A 462 11.20 2.94 3.40
C SER A 462 11.64 1.82 2.47
N ALA A 463 12.79 1.92 1.86
CA ALA A 463 13.38 0.84 1.08
C ALA A 463 14.70 0.42 1.68
N ASN A 464 14.97 -0.89 1.80
CA ASN A 464 16.25 -1.42 2.27
C ASN A 464 17.23 -1.70 1.13
N ASN A 465 16.75 -1.75 -0.11
CA ASN A 465 17.56 -1.99 -1.29
C ASN A 465 17.37 -0.90 -2.35
N MET A 466 18.40 -0.76 -3.22
CA MET A 466 18.41 0.25 -4.26
C MET A 466 17.40 -0.01 -5.37
N GLU A 467 17.04 -1.26 -5.65
CA GLU A 467 16.09 -1.60 -6.71
C GLU A 467 14.69 -1.10 -6.38
N THR A 468 14.19 -1.42 -5.18
CA THR A 468 12.92 -0.88 -4.67
C THR A 468 12.96 0.65 -4.58
N ALA A 469 14.07 1.24 -4.11
CA ALA A 469 14.21 2.69 -4.01
C ALA A 469 14.16 3.37 -5.38
N ASN A 470 14.82 2.80 -6.39
CA ASN A 470 14.79 3.30 -7.77
C ASN A 470 13.38 3.20 -8.36
N MET A 471 12.70 2.07 -8.17
CA MET A 471 11.33 1.89 -8.62
C MET A 471 10.39 2.95 -8.01
N ILE A 472 10.44 3.17 -6.71
CA ILE A 472 9.61 4.17 -6.03
C ILE A 472 9.93 5.59 -6.53
N SER A 473 11.22 5.91 -6.69
CA SER A 473 11.66 7.20 -7.23
C SER A 473 11.13 7.44 -8.65
N GLN A 474 11.21 6.45 -9.52
CA GLN A 474 10.67 6.51 -10.89
C GLN A 474 9.14 6.70 -10.89
N LEU A 475 8.41 5.98 -10.03
CA LEU A 475 6.97 6.10 -9.89
C LEU A 475 6.53 7.47 -9.32
N CYS A 476 7.38 8.13 -8.54
CA CYS A 476 7.13 9.51 -8.08
C CYS A 476 7.28 10.54 -9.22
N GLY A 477 7.98 10.19 -10.30
CA GLY A 477 8.18 11.04 -11.47
C GLY A 477 9.27 12.11 -11.28
N ASN A 478 9.43 12.92 -12.32
CA ASN A 478 10.45 13.95 -12.39
C ASN A 478 9.83 15.35 -12.43
N LYS A 479 10.54 16.32 -11.88
CA LYS A 479 10.21 17.74 -11.96
C LYS A 479 11.32 18.53 -12.61
N THR A 480 10.96 19.63 -13.26
CA THR A 480 11.89 20.62 -13.75
C THR A 480 12.39 21.47 -12.59
N VAL A 481 13.72 21.59 -12.45
CA VAL A 481 14.37 22.45 -11.46
C VAL A 481 15.26 23.43 -12.21
N GLU A 482 15.10 24.72 -11.88
CA GLU A 482 15.96 25.76 -12.43
C GLU A 482 17.28 25.80 -11.66
N GLN A 483 18.36 25.66 -12.40
CA GLN A 483 19.72 25.84 -11.88
C GLN A 483 20.23 27.21 -12.30
N THR A 484 20.37 28.11 -11.33
CA THR A 484 20.91 29.45 -11.56
C THR A 484 22.41 29.43 -11.34
N SER A 485 23.20 29.58 -12.41
CA SER A 485 24.63 29.79 -12.33
C SER A 485 24.94 31.31 -12.47
N ARG A 486 25.58 31.85 -11.45
CA ARG A 486 26.01 33.29 -11.43
C ARG A 486 27.50 33.37 -11.66
N ASN A 487 27.90 33.95 -12.77
CA ASN A 487 29.28 34.35 -12.95
C ASN A 487 29.48 35.71 -12.26
N LEU A 488 30.26 35.72 -11.17
CA LEU A 488 30.66 36.96 -10.51
C LEU A 488 31.97 37.48 -11.18
N PRO A 489 32.05 38.78 -11.56
CA PRO A 489 33.26 39.36 -12.06
C PRO A 489 34.38 39.29 -11.00
N LYS A 490 35.63 39.19 -11.48
CA LYS A 490 36.78 39.33 -10.58
C LYS A 490 36.76 40.70 -9.93
N PHE A 491 37.29 40.81 -8.71
CA PHE A 491 37.44 42.07 -7.99
C PHE A 491 38.11 43.13 -8.87
N LEU A 492 37.42 44.27 -9.11
CA LEU A 492 37.80 45.37 -10.02
C LEU A 492 37.54 45.17 -11.53
N ASP A 493 36.70 44.22 -11.95
CA ASP A 493 36.25 44.17 -13.34
C ASP A 493 35.00 45.07 -13.53
N PHE A 494 35.23 46.21 -14.22
CA PHE A 494 34.18 47.21 -14.51
C PHE A 494 33.39 46.90 -15.79
N ASN A 495 33.62 45.74 -16.43
CA ASN A 495 32.94 45.38 -17.65
C ASN A 495 31.52 44.89 -17.36
N PRO A 496 30.44 45.59 -17.80
CA PRO A 496 29.06 45.14 -17.53
C PRO A 496 28.72 43.78 -18.13
N SER A 497 29.42 43.33 -19.16
CA SER A 497 29.21 42.03 -19.82
C SER A 497 29.83 40.84 -19.05
N SER A 498 30.60 41.08 -17.99
CA SER A 498 31.15 40.00 -17.15
C SER A 498 30.17 39.44 -16.10
N ARG A 499 28.99 40.05 -16.00
CA ARG A 499 27.88 39.54 -15.19
C ARG A 499 26.92 38.78 -16.09
N SER A 500 27.05 37.48 -16.14
CA SER A 500 26.04 36.63 -16.79
C SER A 500 25.30 35.79 -15.76
N LEU A 501 23.97 35.81 -15.90
CA LEU A 501 23.08 34.91 -15.20
C LEU A 501 22.70 33.83 -16.21
N ASN A 502 23.21 32.64 -16.00
CA ASN A 502 22.80 31.49 -16.82
C ASN A 502 21.79 30.68 -16.05
N ILE A 503 20.58 30.61 -16.57
CA ILE A 503 19.49 29.79 -16.00
C ILE A 503 19.35 28.60 -16.94
N SER A 504 19.63 27.43 -16.42
CA SER A 504 19.41 26.16 -17.10
C SER A 504 18.34 25.36 -16.39
N GLU A 505 17.44 24.75 -17.14
CA GLU A 505 16.49 23.79 -16.61
C GLU A 505 17.13 22.41 -16.60
N THR A 506 17.02 21.72 -15.45
CA THR A 506 17.53 20.35 -15.29
C THR A 506 16.45 19.46 -14.73
N GLN A 507 16.48 18.19 -15.14
CA GLN A 507 15.62 17.15 -14.62
C GLN A 507 16.06 16.76 -13.21
N ARG A 508 15.11 16.71 -12.26
CA ARG A 508 15.34 16.13 -10.94
C ARG A 508 14.16 15.23 -10.57
N ALA A 509 14.43 14.03 -10.09
CA ALA A 509 13.38 13.20 -9.50
C ALA A 509 12.66 13.96 -8.37
N LEU A 510 11.32 13.83 -8.27
CA LEU A 510 10.55 14.42 -7.18
C LEU A 510 11.03 13.90 -5.83
N LEU A 511 11.38 12.62 -5.77
CA LEU A 511 11.98 11.95 -4.62
C LEU A 511 13.16 11.11 -5.12
N LEU A 512 14.38 11.40 -4.67
CA LEU A 512 15.56 10.65 -5.07
C LEU A 512 15.60 9.27 -4.40
N PRO A 513 16.22 8.25 -5.00
CA PRO A 513 16.34 6.90 -4.40
C PRO A 513 16.95 6.93 -2.98
N GLN A 514 17.96 7.77 -2.75
CA GLN A 514 18.57 7.95 -1.45
C GLN A 514 17.59 8.56 -0.42
N GLU A 515 16.68 9.43 -0.87
CA GLU A 515 15.63 10.02 -0.04
C GLU A 515 14.55 8.99 0.32
N VAL A 516 14.30 7.98 -0.54
CA VAL A 516 13.41 6.84 -0.24
C VAL A 516 14.02 5.95 0.84
N ILE A 517 15.32 5.62 0.74
CA ILE A 517 16.03 4.82 1.73
C ILE A 517 16.07 5.54 3.09
N ASN A 518 16.34 6.84 3.08
CA ASN A 518 16.45 7.67 4.26
C ASN A 518 15.13 8.33 4.68
N LEU A 519 13.98 7.77 4.27
CA LEU A 519 12.69 8.31 4.63
C LEU A 519 12.53 8.30 6.17
N PRO A 520 12.12 9.42 6.79
CA PRO A 520 11.88 9.48 8.23
C PRO A 520 10.94 8.36 8.71
N ARG A 521 11.19 7.80 9.89
CA ARG A 521 10.44 6.65 10.43
C ARG A 521 8.92 6.85 10.46
N ASP A 522 8.48 8.08 10.64
CA ASP A 522 7.06 8.43 10.72
C ASP A 522 6.44 8.77 9.36
N ASP A 523 7.26 8.94 8.33
CA ASP A 523 6.81 9.25 6.98
C ASP A 523 6.58 7.97 6.17
N GLN A 524 5.74 8.11 5.16
CA GLN A 524 5.51 7.10 4.13
C GLN A 524 5.12 7.76 2.82
N ILE A 525 5.31 7.04 1.73
CA ILE A 525 4.89 7.45 0.40
C ILE A 525 3.71 6.59 -0.03
N VAL A 526 2.65 7.22 -0.47
CA VAL A 526 1.47 6.55 -1.06
C VAL A 526 1.41 6.89 -2.53
N LEU A 527 1.53 5.87 -3.36
CA LEU A 527 1.43 5.94 -4.82
C LEU A 527 0.07 5.37 -5.23
N ILE A 528 -0.65 6.09 -6.04
CA ILE A 528 -1.96 5.71 -6.55
C ILE A 528 -1.90 5.80 -8.07
N GLU A 529 -2.50 4.84 -8.74
CA GLU A 529 -2.55 4.81 -10.21
C GLU A 529 -3.16 6.11 -10.77
N SER A 530 -2.49 6.71 -11.77
CA SER A 530 -2.91 7.96 -12.42
C SER A 530 -3.14 9.15 -11.48
N PHE A 531 -2.37 9.20 -10.37
CA PHE A 531 -2.50 10.25 -9.36
C PHE A 531 -1.12 10.71 -8.87
N PRO A 532 -0.95 12.01 -8.52
CA PRO A 532 0.29 12.48 -7.94
C PRO A 532 0.64 11.75 -6.63
N PRO A 533 1.93 11.49 -6.36
CA PRO A 533 2.34 10.83 -5.13
C PRO A 533 1.97 11.64 -3.88
N ILE A 534 1.62 10.93 -2.81
CA ILE A 534 1.30 11.53 -1.52
C ILE A 534 2.42 11.22 -0.53
N ARG A 535 3.03 12.25 0.05
CA ARG A 535 3.88 12.11 1.23
C ARG A 535 3.03 12.26 2.46
N SER A 536 2.87 11.21 3.24
CA SER A 536 1.97 11.16 4.39
C SER A 536 2.68 10.67 5.65
N LYS A 537 2.03 10.80 6.80
CA LYS A 537 2.46 10.20 8.06
C LYS A 537 1.86 8.82 8.23
N LYS A 538 2.60 7.90 8.86
CA LYS A 538 2.08 6.63 9.36
C LYS A 538 1.09 6.88 10.47
N ILE A 539 0.11 5.99 10.58
CA ILE A 539 -0.83 5.99 11.70
C ILE A 539 -0.20 5.17 12.83
N LYS A 540 -0.05 5.75 14.03
CA LYS A 540 0.40 5.02 15.20
C LYS A 540 -0.79 4.77 16.12
N TYR A 541 -1.35 3.55 16.07
CA TYR A 541 -2.59 3.24 16.78
C TYR A 541 -2.54 3.55 18.28
N TYR A 542 -1.38 3.42 18.92
CA TYR A 542 -1.21 3.66 20.36
C TYR A 542 -1.11 5.15 20.74
N GLU A 543 -0.82 6.05 19.79
CA GLU A 543 -0.77 7.50 20.03
C GLU A 543 -2.13 8.17 19.85
N GLU A 544 -3.09 7.50 19.18
CA GLU A 544 -4.35 8.10 18.78
C GLU A 544 -5.54 7.59 19.61
N LYS A 545 -6.26 8.51 20.26
CA LYS A 545 -7.44 8.20 21.06
C LYS A 545 -8.53 7.44 20.29
N PHE A 546 -8.60 7.61 18.97
CA PHE A 546 -9.54 6.90 18.12
C PHE A 546 -9.29 5.39 18.14
N PHE A 547 -8.03 4.96 18.07
CA PHE A 547 -7.65 3.56 18.08
C PHE A 547 -7.51 2.98 19.49
N THR A 548 -6.91 3.72 20.43
CA THR A 548 -6.70 3.21 21.80
C THR A 548 -8.02 2.86 22.50
N LYS A 549 -9.11 3.58 22.21
CA LYS A 549 -10.47 3.22 22.70
C LYS A 549 -11.05 1.95 22.08
N ARG A 550 -10.45 1.46 21.01
CA ARG A 550 -10.87 0.25 20.30
C ARG A 550 -10.07 -0.99 20.70
N LEU A 551 -9.00 -0.82 21.47
CA LEU A 551 -8.23 -1.93 22.03
C LEU A 551 -9.04 -2.55 23.18
N LEU A 552 -9.78 -3.60 22.87
CA LEU A 552 -10.58 -4.36 23.84
C LEU A 552 -9.90 -5.71 24.12
N PRO A 553 -10.18 -6.35 25.27
CA PRO A 553 -9.66 -7.68 25.57
C PRO A 553 -9.92 -8.66 24.41
N PRO A 554 -8.96 -9.54 24.08
CA PRO A 554 -9.10 -10.46 22.96
C PRO A 554 -10.24 -11.46 23.16
N THR A 555 -10.71 -12.02 22.05
CA THR A 555 -11.71 -13.07 22.06
C THR A 555 -11.11 -14.37 22.60
N LYS A 556 -11.95 -15.15 23.29
CA LYS A 556 -11.53 -16.48 23.75
C LYS A 556 -11.46 -17.44 22.56
N ILE A 557 -10.40 -18.21 22.52
CA ILE A 557 -10.19 -19.26 21.54
C ILE A 557 -10.54 -20.59 22.22
N PRO A 558 -11.27 -21.50 21.58
CA PRO A 558 -11.56 -22.81 22.16
C PRO A 558 -10.30 -23.65 22.26
N THR A 559 -10.24 -24.51 23.25
CA THR A 559 -9.22 -25.56 23.34
C THR A 559 -9.84 -26.84 22.79
N GLN A 560 -9.18 -27.45 21.84
CA GLN A 560 -9.58 -28.73 21.26
C GLN A 560 -9.32 -29.86 22.27
N GLU A 561 -10.12 -30.93 22.21
CA GLU A 561 -9.88 -32.08 23.05
C GLU A 561 -8.46 -32.63 22.84
N PRO A 562 -7.74 -32.99 23.93
CA PRO A 562 -6.44 -33.60 23.81
C PRO A 562 -6.50 -34.86 22.94
N PHE A 563 -5.50 -35.04 22.09
CA PHE A 563 -5.35 -36.27 21.31
C PHE A 563 -5.36 -37.49 22.23
N ASN A 564 -6.26 -38.46 21.98
CA ASN A 564 -6.32 -39.70 22.67
C ASN A 564 -5.72 -40.83 21.82
N PRO A 565 -4.49 -41.32 22.16
CA PRO A 565 -3.81 -42.32 21.36
C PRO A 565 -4.54 -43.68 21.33
N ASP A 566 -5.36 -44.00 22.35
CA ASP A 566 -6.12 -45.26 22.40
C ASP A 566 -7.30 -45.19 21.40
N LYS A 567 -8.05 -44.11 21.38
CA LYS A 567 -9.12 -43.90 20.37
C LYS A 567 -8.55 -43.95 18.93
N ALA A 568 -7.37 -43.36 18.72
CA ALA A 568 -6.72 -43.40 17.42
C ALA A 568 -6.29 -44.81 17.04
N ARG A 569 -5.77 -45.57 17.99
CA ARG A 569 -5.39 -46.99 17.78
C ARG A 569 -6.58 -47.86 17.40
N ASP A 570 -7.71 -47.71 18.11
CA ASP A 570 -8.94 -48.44 17.82
C ASP A 570 -9.47 -48.15 16.41
N SER A 571 -9.29 -46.93 15.89
CA SER A 571 -9.69 -46.58 14.53
C SER A 571 -8.77 -47.21 13.45
N LEU A 572 -7.54 -47.55 13.76
CA LEU A 572 -6.59 -48.22 12.87
C LEU A 572 -6.82 -49.73 12.76
N ILE A 573 -7.43 -50.38 13.79
CA ILE A 573 -7.66 -51.82 13.87
C ILE A 573 -9.08 -52.18 13.42
N THR A 574 -9.57 -51.66 12.33
CA THR A 574 -10.97 -51.82 11.90
C THR A 574 -11.27 -53.14 11.17
N THR A 575 -10.30 -53.96 10.79
CA THR A 575 -10.54 -55.25 10.17
C THR A 575 -9.85 -56.36 10.93
N LYS A 576 -10.58 -57.13 11.75
CA LYS A 576 -10.05 -58.42 12.22
C LYS A 576 -9.87 -59.33 11.00
N ARG A 577 -8.64 -59.66 10.64
CA ARG A 577 -8.34 -60.72 9.67
C ARG A 577 -9.11 -61.95 10.08
N PRO A 578 -9.88 -62.60 9.21
CA PRO A 578 -10.45 -63.90 9.50
C PRO A 578 -9.30 -64.83 9.90
N LYS A 579 -9.35 -65.41 11.08
CA LYS A 579 -8.36 -66.43 11.48
C LYS A 579 -8.28 -67.48 10.38
N LYS A 580 -7.09 -67.66 9.74
CA LYS A 580 -6.84 -68.82 8.91
C LYS A 580 -7.25 -70.05 9.72
N LYS A 581 -8.27 -70.77 9.28
CA LYS A 581 -8.53 -72.11 9.81
C LYS A 581 -7.25 -72.91 9.60
N GLN A 582 -6.57 -73.23 10.67
CA GLN A 582 -5.53 -74.23 10.65
C GLN A 582 -6.23 -75.51 10.17
N GLY A 583 -5.91 -75.96 8.95
CA GLY A 583 -6.38 -77.23 8.45
C GLY A 583 -5.87 -78.35 9.32
N SER A 584 -6.84 -79.13 9.75
CA SER A 584 -6.59 -80.48 10.32
C SER A 584 -6.07 -81.41 9.23
#